data_0b2052d17f8497b8d62afcc1d1eace60
#
_entry.id   0b2052d17f8497b8d62afcc1d1eace60
#
_cell.length_a   1.000
_cell.length_b   1.000
_cell.length_c   1.000
_cell.angle_alpha   90.00
_cell.angle_beta   90.00
_cell.angle_gamma   90.00
#
_symmetry.space_group_name_H-M   'P 1'
#
loop_
_entity.id
_entity.type
_entity.pdbx_description
1 polymer ?
#
loop_
_entity_poly.entity_id
_entity_poly.type
_entity_poly.pdbx_seq_one_letter_code
_entity_poly.pdbx_strand_id
1 'polypeptide(L)'
;MVTSLSFDHVVEVVSVLSDAFQDYPVMRYVLGPDIPAGGAPYKVRLHRLVQLFVSARAYRDEPMMGVRDDSGALVAAAVMSLPQSSNPRPAFIALREAVWAELGDDARSRYDAYMQAATFFAASPPHHHLNMIGVRRAQQRLGLARELLEAVHRLASADARSAGVSLTTERAENLPFYERFGYKVAGHARVGPDLDTWGLFRDAGVSRGVSRGSEPLKCPLKRRESRIQGI
;
A
#
# COMPACT_ATOMS: atom_id res chain seq x y z
N MET A 1 -9.36 5.89 -18.81
CA MET A 1 -8.85 4.53 -19.12
C MET A 1 -7.54 4.29 -18.37
N VAL A 2 -7.39 3.13 -17.73
CA VAL A 2 -6.16 2.76 -17.00
C VAL A 2 -5.09 2.30 -17.97
N THR A 3 -3.87 2.82 -17.81
CA THR A 3 -2.68 2.46 -18.58
C THR A 3 -1.58 1.88 -17.69
N SER A 4 -0.75 0.98 -18.22
CA SER A 4 0.47 0.54 -17.56
C SER A 4 1.51 1.65 -17.57
N LEU A 5 2.26 1.78 -16.48
CA LEU A 5 3.32 2.77 -16.30
C LEU A 5 4.67 2.07 -16.14
N SER A 6 5.73 2.69 -16.66
CA SER A 6 7.11 2.20 -16.59
C SER A 6 7.94 3.00 -15.58
N PHE A 7 9.21 2.65 -15.48
CA PHE A 7 10.20 3.39 -14.68
C PHE A 7 10.25 4.88 -15.03
N ASP A 8 10.08 5.26 -16.30
CA ASP A 8 10.11 6.64 -16.76
C ASP A 8 8.99 7.52 -16.17
N HIS A 9 7.91 6.89 -15.69
CA HIS A 9 6.77 7.56 -15.09
C HIS A 9 6.89 7.73 -13.56
N VAL A 10 7.98 7.27 -12.93
CA VAL A 10 8.17 7.32 -11.46
C VAL A 10 7.93 8.71 -10.91
N VAL A 11 8.45 9.75 -11.55
CA VAL A 11 8.31 11.15 -11.09
C VAL A 11 6.83 11.58 -11.08
N GLU A 12 6.07 11.25 -12.13
CA GLU A 12 4.64 11.56 -12.20
C GLU A 12 3.83 10.78 -11.14
N VAL A 13 4.13 9.48 -10.97
CA VAL A 13 3.48 8.62 -9.96
C VAL A 13 3.74 9.15 -8.56
N VAL A 14 4.99 9.52 -8.24
CA VAL A 14 5.36 10.12 -6.95
C VAL A 14 4.61 11.41 -6.71
N SER A 15 4.48 12.28 -7.73
CA SER A 15 3.72 13.53 -7.62
C SER A 15 2.24 13.28 -7.30
N VAL A 16 1.58 12.36 -8.01
CA VAL A 16 0.17 12.00 -7.77
C VAL A 16 -0.03 11.42 -6.37
N LEU A 17 0.79 10.44 -5.99
CA LEU A 17 0.65 9.78 -4.70
C LEU A 17 1.02 10.70 -3.53
N SER A 18 2.00 11.59 -3.68
CA SER A 18 2.32 12.58 -2.65
C SER A 18 1.14 13.53 -2.38
N ASP A 19 0.44 13.97 -3.44
CA ASP A 19 -0.76 14.80 -3.29
C ASP A 19 -1.90 14.01 -2.61
N ALA A 20 -2.15 12.78 -3.05
CA ALA A 20 -3.21 11.93 -2.51
C ALA A 20 -2.99 11.55 -1.03
N PHE A 21 -1.75 11.33 -0.62
CA PHE A 21 -1.37 10.87 0.72
C PHE A 21 -0.94 12.00 1.67
N GLN A 22 -1.14 13.27 1.30
CA GLN A 22 -0.66 14.42 2.07
C GLN A 22 -1.09 14.39 3.54
N ASP A 23 -2.33 13.95 3.85
CA ASP A 23 -2.87 13.88 5.21
C ASP A 23 -3.20 12.43 5.62
N TYR A 24 -2.51 11.46 5.02
CA TYR A 24 -2.79 10.05 5.30
C TYR A 24 -2.12 9.62 6.63
N PRO A 25 -2.85 8.89 7.52
CA PRO A 25 -2.40 8.65 8.88
C PRO A 25 -1.01 8.04 9.01
N VAL A 26 -0.70 6.97 8.25
CA VAL A 26 0.63 6.34 8.32
C VAL A 26 1.75 7.28 7.86
N MET A 27 1.51 8.15 6.89
CA MET A 27 2.52 9.12 6.44
C MET A 27 2.80 10.15 7.54
N ARG A 28 1.75 10.63 8.23
CA ARG A 28 1.87 11.51 9.40
C ARG A 28 2.61 10.83 10.54
N TYR A 29 2.27 9.58 10.83
CA TYR A 29 2.94 8.79 11.87
C TYR A 29 4.44 8.61 11.56
N VAL A 30 4.79 8.17 10.36
CA VAL A 30 6.18 7.89 9.98
C VAL A 30 7.02 9.16 10.01
N LEU A 31 6.55 10.25 9.40
CA LEU A 31 7.30 11.50 9.32
C LEU A 31 7.32 12.30 10.63
N GLY A 32 6.40 11.98 11.57
CA GLY A 32 6.24 12.64 12.85
C GLY A 32 5.37 13.90 12.77
N PRO A 33 4.71 14.27 13.91
CA PRO A 33 3.87 15.46 13.98
C PRO A 33 4.70 16.74 13.91
N ASP A 34 5.91 16.71 14.48
CA ASP A 34 6.78 17.87 14.61
C ASP A 34 7.94 17.78 13.61
N ILE A 35 7.89 18.59 12.58
CA ILE A 35 9.06 18.79 11.73
C ILE A 35 10.04 19.65 12.55
N PRO A 36 11.28 19.19 12.79
CA PRO A 36 12.24 19.97 13.56
C PRO A 36 12.39 21.38 12.97
N ALA A 37 12.51 22.38 13.83
CA ALA A 37 12.79 23.74 13.40
C ALA A 37 14.04 23.75 12.51
N GLY A 38 13.93 24.23 11.27
CA GLY A 38 14.98 24.17 10.25
C GLY A 38 15.03 22.90 9.39
N GLY A 39 14.15 21.92 9.65
CA GLY A 39 14.02 20.74 8.79
C GLY A 39 13.28 21.02 7.48
N ALA A 40 13.36 20.06 6.52
CA ALA A 40 12.62 20.16 5.28
C ALA A 40 11.10 20.23 5.56
N PRO A 41 10.35 21.09 4.87
CA PRO A 41 8.89 21.15 5.01
C PRO A 41 8.25 19.75 4.85
N TYR A 42 7.17 19.50 5.57
CA TYR A 42 6.49 18.20 5.56
C TYR A 42 6.23 17.65 4.13
N LYS A 43 5.80 18.51 3.21
CA LYS A 43 5.53 18.09 1.82
C LYS A 43 6.77 17.56 1.10
N VAL A 44 7.95 18.13 1.37
CA VAL A 44 9.21 17.68 0.79
C VAL A 44 9.58 16.30 1.36
N ARG A 45 9.47 16.13 2.68
CA ARG A 45 9.74 14.85 3.36
C ARG A 45 8.76 13.76 2.90
N LEU A 46 7.47 14.10 2.76
CA LEU A 46 6.46 13.19 2.23
C LEU A 46 6.80 12.75 0.81
N HIS A 47 7.18 13.70 -0.05
CA HIS A 47 7.60 13.38 -1.42
C HIS A 47 8.77 12.40 -1.46
N ARG A 48 9.77 12.58 -0.59
CA ARG A 48 10.92 11.65 -0.47
C ARG A 48 10.49 10.27 0.00
N LEU A 49 9.61 10.18 1.00
CA LEU A 49 9.08 8.90 1.49
C LEU A 49 8.26 8.18 0.41
N VAL A 50 7.39 8.88 -0.29
CA VAL A 50 6.60 8.32 -1.40
C VAL A 50 7.51 7.89 -2.55
N GLN A 51 8.55 8.69 -2.86
CA GLN A 51 9.57 8.31 -3.85
C GLN A 51 10.23 6.97 -3.50
N LEU A 52 10.58 6.76 -2.22
CA LEU A 52 11.14 5.49 -1.77
C LEU A 52 10.19 4.32 -2.06
N PHE A 53 8.91 4.46 -1.73
CA PHE A 53 7.91 3.39 -1.91
C PHE A 53 7.62 3.08 -3.37
N VAL A 54 7.47 4.10 -4.22
CA VAL A 54 7.26 3.94 -5.65
C VAL A 54 8.50 3.34 -6.32
N SER A 55 9.70 3.85 -5.99
CA SER A 55 10.95 3.34 -6.54
C SER A 55 11.20 1.88 -6.15
N ALA A 56 10.78 1.46 -4.95
CA ALA A 56 10.87 0.06 -4.53
C ALA A 56 10.13 -0.88 -5.50
N ARG A 57 9.04 -0.43 -6.12
CA ARG A 57 8.29 -1.20 -7.12
C ARG A 57 8.93 -1.08 -8.51
N ALA A 58 9.25 0.14 -8.91
CA ALA A 58 9.85 0.42 -10.22
C ALA A 58 11.19 -0.32 -10.43
N TYR A 59 12.07 -0.34 -9.43
CA TYR A 59 13.35 -1.05 -9.50
C TYR A 59 13.22 -2.59 -9.52
N ARG A 60 12.05 -3.13 -9.23
CA ARG A 60 11.74 -4.57 -9.32
C ARG A 60 10.92 -4.92 -10.56
N ASP A 61 10.67 -3.96 -11.43
CA ASP A 61 9.77 -4.09 -12.59
C ASP A 61 8.37 -4.58 -12.18
N GLU A 62 7.92 -4.18 -10.97
CA GLU A 62 6.60 -4.51 -10.44
C GLU A 62 5.52 -3.58 -11.00
N PRO A 63 4.25 -4.02 -11.06
CA PRO A 63 3.21 -3.28 -11.77
C PRO A 63 2.95 -1.90 -11.18
N MET A 64 2.97 -0.91 -12.04
CA MET A 64 2.47 0.44 -11.81
C MET A 64 1.42 0.76 -12.87
N MET A 65 0.33 1.39 -12.48
CA MET A 65 -0.75 1.77 -13.39
C MET A 65 -1.31 3.14 -13.04
N GLY A 66 -1.89 3.80 -14.02
CA GLY A 66 -2.43 5.13 -13.83
C GLY A 66 -3.55 5.51 -14.77
N VAL A 67 -4.21 6.59 -14.45
CA VAL A 67 -5.22 7.25 -15.27
C VAL A 67 -4.74 8.64 -15.59
N ARG A 68 -4.85 9.02 -16.87
CA ARG A 68 -4.59 10.38 -17.33
C ARG A 68 -5.90 11.09 -17.60
N ASP A 69 -5.92 12.41 -17.41
CA ASP A 69 -7.02 13.26 -17.82
C ASP A 69 -6.93 13.62 -19.32
N ASP A 70 -7.86 14.44 -19.78
CA ASP A 70 -7.95 14.87 -21.19
C ASP A 70 -6.75 15.73 -21.64
N SER A 71 -6.03 16.33 -20.69
CA SER A 71 -4.79 17.06 -20.98
C SER A 71 -3.57 16.17 -21.11
N GLY A 72 -3.70 14.85 -20.80
CA GLY A 72 -2.62 13.90 -20.74
C GLY A 72 -1.88 13.86 -19.39
N ALA A 73 -2.29 14.67 -18.40
CA ALA A 73 -1.67 14.67 -17.07
C ALA A 73 -2.08 13.44 -16.28
N LEU A 74 -1.12 12.83 -15.56
CA LEU A 74 -1.40 11.72 -14.65
C LEU A 74 -2.16 12.24 -13.42
N VAL A 75 -3.37 11.70 -13.19
CA VAL A 75 -4.28 12.16 -12.13
C VAL A 75 -4.58 11.09 -11.07
N ALA A 76 -4.35 9.82 -11.38
CA ALA A 76 -4.49 8.72 -10.44
C ALA A 76 -3.43 7.67 -10.70
N ALA A 77 -2.94 6.99 -9.66
CA ALA A 77 -1.93 5.95 -9.78
C ALA A 77 -2.13 4.84 -8.72
N ALA A 78 -1.72 3.62 -9.09
CA ALA A 78 -1.60 2.48 -8.20
C ALA A 78 -0.26 1.78 -8.42
N VAL A 79 0.35 1.29 -7.34
CA VAL A 79 1.58 0.51 -7.37
C VAL A 79 1.42 -0.77 -6.57
N MET A 80 1.91 -1.88 -7.10
CA MET A 80 1.69 -3.22 -6.56
C MET A 80 3.00 -4.00 -6.44
N SER A 81 3.03 -4.94 -5.48
CA SER A 81 4.02 -6.03 -5.45
C SER A 81 3.48 -7.28 -6.14
N LEU A 82 4.35 -8.03 -6.77
CA LEU A 82 4.08 -9.37 -7.30
C LEU A 82 4.04 -10.42 -6.17
N PRO A 83 3.39 -11.59 -6.38
CA PRO A 83 3.39 -12.71 -5.43
C PRO A 83 4.81 -13.19 -5.05
N GLN A 84 5.76 -13.00 -5.94
CA GLN A 84 7.18 -13.25 -5.72
C GLN A 84 7.97 -12.05 -6.22
N SER A 85 8.41 -11.21 -5.29
CA SER A 85 9.23 -10.04 -5.62
C SER A 85 10.69 -10.46 -5.85
N SER A 86 11.33 -9.83 -6.84
CA SER A 86 12.77 -9.97 -7.08
C SER A 86 13.59 -9.30 -5.96
N ASN A 87 14.85 -9.71 -5.81
CA ASN A 87 15.77 -9.02 -4.91
C ASN A 87 15.95 -7.55 -5.32
N PRO A 88 16.13 -6.64 -4.35
CA PRO A 88 16.35 -5.23 -4.66
C PRO A 88 17.65 -5.03 -5.43
N ARG A 89 17.61 -4.22 -6.49
CA ARG A 89 18.80 -3.83 -7.27
C ARG A 89 19.73 -2.92 -6.42
N PRO A 90 21.05 -2.96 -6.62
CA PRO A 90 21.99 -2.12 -5.86
C PRO A 90 21.65 -0.62 -5.89
N ALA A 91 21.21 -0.11 -7.04
CA ALA A 91 20.79 1.28 -7.17
C ALA A 91 19.59 1.64 -6.29
N PHE A 92 18.64 0.71 -6.08
CA PHE A 92 17.55 0.92 -5.13
C PHE A 92 18.04 0.90 -3.68
N ILE A 93 19.00 0.02 -3.35
CA ILE A 93 19.58 -0.03 -2.00
C ILE A 93 20.23 1.32 -1.66
N ALA A 94 21.03 1.88 -2.59
CA ALA A 94 21.66 3.18 -2.41
C ALA A 94 20.62 4.31 -2.24
N LEU A 95 19.57 4.34 -3.07
CA LEU A 95 18.46 5.30 -2.93
C LEU A 95 17.78 5.18 -1.56
N ARG A 96 17.49 3.97 -1.11
CA ARG A 96 16.84 3.71 0.18
C ARG A 96 17.64 4.26 1.35
N GLU A 97 18.94 3.98 1.39
CA GLU A 97 19.81 4.49 2.47
C GLU A 97 19.92 6.02 2.42
N ALA A 98 20.02 6.62 1.23
CA ALA A 98 20.05 8.08 1.09
C ALA A 98 18.74 8.73 1.59
N VAL A 99 17.56 8.15 1.24
CA VAL A 99 16.27 8.67 1.69
C VAL A 99 16.12 8.56 3.21
N TRP A 100 16.52 7.43 3.82
CA TRP A 100 16.47 7.30 5.28
C TRP A 100 17.44 8.23 6.00
N ALA A 101 18.62 8.48 5.45
CA ALA A 101 19.55 9.47 5.97
C ALA A 101 18.95 10.88 5.97
N GLU A 102 18.19 11.25 4.93
CA GLU A 102 17.50 12.55 4.86
C GLU A 102 16.28 12.64 5.81
N LEU A 103 15.52 11.56 5.95
CA LEU A 103 14.32 11.52 6.80
C LEU A 103 14.64 11.36 8.29
N GLY A 104 15.81 10.78 8.62
CA GLY A 104 16.32 10.58 9.96
C GLY A 104 15.86 9.28 10.62
N ASP A 105 16.60 8.89 11.67
CA ASP A 105 16.44 7.61 12.37
C ASP A 105 15.06 7.47 13.05
N ASP A 106 14.48 8.54 13.55
CA ASP A 106 13.15 8.52 14.15
C ASP A 106 12.06 8.15 13.14
N ALA A 107 12.14 8.67 11.91
CA ALA A 107 11.20 8.32 10.86
C ALA A 107 11.37 6.86 10.44
N ARG A 108 12.61 6.39 10.33
CA ARG A 108 12.92 4.99 10.04
C ARG A 108 12.42 4.06 11.13
N SER A 109 12.66 4.39 12.40
CA SER A 109 12.19 3.58 13.54
C SER A 109 10.67 3.48 13.59
N ARG A 110 9.95 4.58 13.33
CA ARG A 110 8.48 4.55 13.24
C ARG A 110 7.99 3.71 12.06
N TYR A 111 8.64 3.80 10.91
CA TYR A 111 8.31 2.96 9.77
C TYR A 111 8.54 1.47 10.07
N ASP A 112 9.65 1.11 10.72
CA ASP A 112 9.96 -0.26 11.09
C ASP A 112 8.94 -0.79 12.12
N ALA A 113 8.52 0.01 13.10
CA ALA A 113 7.46 -0.34 14.03
C ALA A 113 6.11 -0.59 13.33
N TYR A 114 5.76 0.25 12.36
CA TYR A 114 4.57 0.03 11.51
C TYR A 114 4.67 -1.29 10.75
N MET A 115 5.79 -1.55 10.08
CA MET A 115 5.99 -2.77 9.30
C MET A 115 5.95 -4.04 10.17
N GLN A 116 6.46 -3.98 11.40
CA GLN A 116 6.37 -5.08 12.36
C GLN A 116 4.94 -5.37 12.80
N ALA A 117 4.12 -4.34 12.98
CA ALA A 117 2.72 -4.50 13.35
C ALA A 117 1.84 -4.98 12.18
N ALA A 118 2.16 -4.56 10.95
CA ALA A 118 1.38 -4.84 9.74
C ALA A 118 1.68 -6.22 9.09
N THR A 119 1.92 -7.25 9.90
CA THR A 119 2.29 -8.62 9.43
C THR A 119 1.08 -9.53 9.14
N PHE A 120 -0.04 -8.96 8.71
CA PHE A 120 -1.32 -9.69 8.54
C PHE A 120 -1.27 -10.85 7.55
N PHE A 121 -0.35 -10.80 6.59
CA PHE A 121 -0.29 -11.72 5.46
C PHE A 121 0.93 -12.65 5.49
N ALA A 122 1.69 -12.68 6.59
CA ALA A 122 2.92 -13.48 6.69
C ALA A 122 2.70 -14.97 6.47
N ALA A 123 1.52 -15.51 6.83
CA ALA A 123 1.14 -16.90 6.63
C ALA A 123 0.23 -17.14 5.42
N SER A 124 -0.02 -16.11 4.61
CA SER A 124 -0.90 -16.22 3.43
C SER A 124 -0.16 -16.87 2.26
N PRO A 125 -0.89 -17.57 1.35
CA PRO A 125 -0.29 -18.04 0.11
C PRO A 125 0.21 -16.86 -0.74
N PRO A 126 1.10 -17.10 -1.74
CA PRO A 126 1.59 -16.04 -2.62
C PRO A 126 0.45 -15.25 -3.25
N HIS A 127 0.52 -13.92 -3.16
CA HIS A 127 -0.53 -13.02 -3.65
C HIS A 127 0.06 -11.65 -4.05
N HIS A 128 -0.69 -10.88 -4.81
CA HIS A 128 -0.33 -9.49 -5.08
C HIS A 128 -0.61 -8.62 -3.84
N HIS A 129 0.24 -7.63 -3.60
CA HIS A 129 -0.02 -6.62 -2.58
C HIS A 129 -0.18 -5.24 -3.23
N LEU A 130 -1.34 -4.59 -3.03
CA LEU A 130 -1.57 -3.22 -3.45
C LEU A 130 -0.92 -2.28 -2.43
N ASN A 131 0.28 -1.81 -2.75
CA ASN A 131 1.10 -1.00 -1.84
C ASN A 131 0.56 0.42 -1.67
N MET A 132 0.16 1.05 -2.78
CA MET A 132 -0.44 2.38 -2.76
C MET A 132 -1.46 2.51 -3.89
N ILE A 133 -2.55 3.20 -3.63
CA ILE A 133 -3.54 3.66 -4.62
C ILE A 133 -3.97 5.06 -4.24
N GLY A 134 -3.90 6.01 -5.17
CA GLY A 134 -4.24 7.39 -4.89
C GLY A 134 -4.75 8.13 -6.13
N VAL A 135 -5.59 9.12 -5.86
CA VAL A 135 -6.16 10.06 -6.85
C VAL A 135 -5.83 11.47 -6.39
N ARG A 136 -5.34 12.33 -7.29
CA ARG A 136 -5.10 13.75 -6.99
C ARG A 136 -6.34 14.33 -6.33
N ARG A 137 -6.14 15.13 -5.28
CA ARG A 137 -7.23 15.69 -4.47
C ARG A 137 -8.29 16.41 -5.31
N ALA A 138 -7.85 17.17 -6.31
CA ALA A 138 -8.73 17.89 -7.22
C ALA A 138 -9.55 16.97 -8.15
N GLN A 139 -9.17 15.69 -8.30
CA GLN A 139 -9.79 14.72 -9.20
C GLN A 139 -10.49 13.57 -8.44
N GLN A 140 -10.65 13.70 -7.14
CA GLN A 140 -11.36 12.70 -6.32
C GLN A 140 -12.87 12.72 -6.61
N ARG A 141 -13.55 11.61 -6.24
CA ARG A 141 -15.00 11.39 -6.42
C ARG A 141 -15.46 11.23 -7.88
N LEU A 142 -14.52 11.13 -8.84
CA LEU A 142 -14.79 10.89 -10.26
C LEU A 142 -14.74 9.41 -10.65
N GLY A 143 -14.67 8.49 -9.68
CA GLY A 143 -14.63 7.04 -9.95
C GLY A 143 -13.24 6.49 -10.28
N LEU A 144 -12.19 7.31 -10.36
CA LEU A 144 -10.84 6.91 -10.80
C LEU A 144 -10.20 5.82 -9.91
N ALA A 145 -10.43 5.89 -8.59
CA ALA A 145 -9.97 4.84 -7.66
C ALA A 145 -10.63 3.49 -7.96
N ARG A 146 -11.91 3.48 -8.37
CA ARG A 146 -12.62 2.29 -8.81
C ARG A 146 -11.97 1.70 -10.06
N GLU A 147 -11.72 2.52 -11.08
CA GLU A 147 -11.09 2.06 -12.33
C GLU A 147 -9.72 1.42 -12.07
N LEU A 148 -8.90 2.04 -11.22
CA LEU A 148 -7.60 1.50 -10.82
C LEU A 148 -7.76 0.17 -10.08
N LEU A 149 -8.69 0.09 -9.11
CA LEU A 149 -8.88 -1.12 -8.32
C LEU A 149 -9.38 -2.29 -9.18
N GLU A 150 -10.26 -2.03 -10.14
CA GLU A 150 -10.69 -3.03 -11.12
C GLU A 150 -9.54 -3.50 -12.02
N ALA A 151 -8.62 -2.60 -12.41
CA ALA A 151 -7.43 -2.97 -13.17
C ALA A 151 -6.46 -3.83 -12.33
N VAL A 152 -6.26 -3.49 -11.06
CA VAL A 152 -5.51 -4.30 -10.07
C VAL A 152 -6.09 -5.71 -9.98
N HIS A 153 -7.41 -5.85 -9.89
CA HIS A 153 -8.07 -7.15 -9.80
C HIS A 153 -7.93 -7.96 -11.08
N ARG A 154 -8.06 -7.33 -12.26
CA ARG A 154 -7.84 -8.02 -13.54
C ARG A 154 -6.43 -8.56 -13.65
N LEU A 155 -5.43 -7.76 -13.29
CA LEU A 155 -4.02 -8.17 -13.31
C LEU A 155 -3.79 -9.36 -12.38
N ALA A 156 -4.25 -9.28 -11.14
CA ALA A 156 -4.07 -10.36 -10.15
C ALA A 156 -4.82 -11.65 -10.53
N SER A 157 -6.01 -11.53 -11.13
CA SER A 157 -6.80 -12.70 -11.58
C SER A 157 -6.20 -13.38 -12.83
N ALA A 158 -5.38 -12.67 -13.60
CA ALA A 158 -4.68 -13.22 -14.75
C ALA A 158 -3.39 -13.96 -14.37
N ASP A 159 -2.87 -13.76 -13.15
CA ASP A 159 -1.66 -14.44 -12.66
C ASP A 159 -2.03 -15.71 -11.89
N ALA A 160 -1.84 -16.87 -12.50
CA ALA A 160 -2.13 -18.18 -11.88
C ALA A 160 -1.33 -18.47 -10.60
N ARG A 161 -0.25 -17.71 -10.33
CA ARG A 161 0.56 -17.83 -9.12
C ARG A 161 -0.05 -17.06 -7.94
N SER A 162 -1.07 -16.24 -8.19
CA SER A 162 -1.64 -15.34 -7.19
C SER A 162 -2.91 -15.91 -6.57
N ALA A 163 -2.92 -16.03 -5.26
CA ALA A 163 -4.14 -16.39 -4.51
C ALA A 163 -5.12 -15.21 -4.40
N GLY A 164 -4.70 -13.97 -4.69
CA GLY A 164 -5.56 -12.80 -4.58
C GLY A 164 -4.78 -11.49 -4.47
N VAL A 165 -5.44 -10.50 -3.86
CA VAL A 165 -4.88 -9.17 -3.61
C VAL A 165 -5.03 -8.81 -2.15
N SER A 166 -3.92 -8.44 -1.50
CA SER A 166 -3.93 -7.82 -0.18
C SER A 166 -3.71 -6.32 -0.27
N LEU A 167 -4.11 -5.60 0.76
CA LEU A 167 -3.76 -4.21 1.00
C LEU A 167 -3.83 -3.90 2.49
N THR A 168 -3.27 -2.76 2.90
CA THR A 168 -3.49 -2.16 4.22
C THR A 168 -4.18 -0.81 4.09
N THR A 169 -4.92 -0.41 5.12
CA THR A 169 -5.47 0.94 5.25
C THR A 169 -5.45 1.37 6.70
N GLU A 170 -5.16 2.64 6.92
CA GLU A 170 -5.11 3.28 8.24
C GLU A 170 -6.30 4.22 8.45
N ARG A 171 -7.34 4.07 7.64
CA ARG A 171 -8.61 4.79 7.74
C ARG A 171 -9.76 3.81 7.78
N ALA A 172 -10.47 3.74 8.90
CA ALA A 172 -11.65 2.90 9.06
C ALA A 172 -12.74 3.22 8.02
N GLU A 173 -12.81 4.48 7.59
CA GLU A 173 -13.77 4.96 6.59
C GLU A 173 -13.56 4.31 5.20
N ASN A 174 -12.38 3.78 4.95
CA ASN A 174 -12.09 3.06 3.71
C ASN A 174 -12.61 1.63 3.70
N LEU A 175 -12.89 1.02 4.87
CA LEU A 175 -13.31 -0.38 4.96
C LEU A 175 -14.56 -0.66 4.12
N PRO A 176 -15.66 0.11 4.23
CA PRO A 176 -16.86 -0.14 3.42
C PRO A 176 -16.62 0.04 1.91
N PHE A 177 -15.63 0.86 1.52
CA PHE A 177 -15.26 1.00 0.11
C PHE A 177 -14.62 -0.30 -0.39
N TYR A 178 -13.62 -0.84 0.30
CA TYR A 178 -12.94 -2.06 -0.10
C TYR A 178 -13.85 -3.30 0.01
N GLU A 179 -14.71 -3.38 1.01
CA GLU A 179 -15.69 -4.46 1.16
C GLU A 179 -16.61 -4.60 -0.06
N ARG A 180 -17.05 -3.49 -0.65
CA ARG A 180 -17.84 -3.50 -1.90
C ARG A 180 -17.10 -4.10 -3.09
N PHE A 181 -15.76 -4.14 -3.04
CA PHE A 181 -14.91 -4.80 -4.03
C PHE A 181 -14.53 -6.23 -3.67
N GLY A 182 -15.11 -6.77 -2.61
CA GLY A 182 -14.93 -8.16 -2.19
C GLY A 182 -13.74 -8.39 -1.27
N TYR A 183 -13.12 -7.32 -0.73
CA TYR A 183 -12.12 -7.46 0.32
C TYR A 183 -12.77 -7.81 1.66
N LYS A 184 -12.07 -8.61 2.44
CA LYS A 184 -12.41 -8.93 3.83
C LYS A 184 -11.28 -8.50 4.73
N VAL A 185 -11.59 -8.04 5.94
CA VAL A 185 -10.58 -7.73 6.96
C VAL A 185 -9.90 -9.03 7.38
N ALA A 186 -8.60 -9.12 7.14
CA ALA A 186 -7.73 -10.25 7.52
C ALA A 186 -7.09 -10.03 8.89
N GLY A 187 -6.94 -8.78 9.31
CA GLY A 187 -6.37 -8.43 10.61
C GLY A 187 -6.46 -6.94 10.91
N HIS A 188 -6.25 -6.62 12.17
CA HIS A 188 -6.17 -5.24 12.69
C HIS A 188 -5.05 -5.18 13.71
N ALA A 189 -4.25 -4.13 13.67
CA ALA A 189 -3.22 -3.83 14.65
C ALA A 189 -3.22 -2.34 15.01
N ARG A 190 -2.74 -2.04 16.21
CA ARG A 190 -2.49 -0.68 16.68
C ARG A 190 -0.99 -0.44 16.74
N VAL A 191 -0.55 0.63 16.12
CA VAL A 191 0.86 1.04 16.05
C VAL A 191 1.04 2.30 16.89
N GLY A 192 1.66 2.17 18.06
CA GLY A 192 1.72 3.27 19.00
C GLY A 192 0.32 3.68 19.52
N PRO A 193 0.17 4.90 20.05
CA PRO A 193 -1.10 5.32 20.66
C PRO A 193 -2.20 5.65 19.65
N ASP A 194 -1.84 6.13 18.44
CA ASP A 194 -2.77 6.89 17.60
C ASP A 194 -2.91 6.35 16.16
N LEU A 195 -2.28 5.23 15.82
CA LEU A 195 -2.37 4.66 14.49
C LEU A 195 -2.96 3.26 14.51
N ASP A 196 -4.17 3.12 13.99
CA ASP A 196 -4.76 1.84 13.67
C ASP A 196 -4.45 1.46 12.21
N THR A 197 -4.19 0.17 11.94
CA THR A 197 -3.99 -0.35 10.59
C THR A 197 -4.78 -1.63 10.40
N TRP A 198 -5.47 -1.74 9.28
CA TRP A 198 -6.27 -2.91 8.89
C TRP A 198 -5.64 -3.56 7.68
N GLY A 199 -5.39 -4.87 7.77
CA GLY A 199 -5.06 -5.70 6.63
C GLY A 199 -6.32 -6.24 5.98
N LEU A 200 -6.44 -6.11 4.67
CA LEU A 200 -7.58 -6.61 3.90
C LEU A 200 -7.10 -7.56 2.80
N PHE A 201 -7.88 -8.60 2.54
CA PHE A 201 -7.60 -9.59 1.51
C PHE A 201 -8.82 -9.84 0.63
N ARG A 202 -8.59 -9.96 -0.69
CA ARG A 202 -9.58 -10.37 -1.68
C ARG A 202 -9.05 -11.58 -2.43
N ASP A 203 -9.79 -12.70 -2.38
CA ASP A 203 -9.44 -13.92 -3.12
C ASP A 203 -9.52 -13.72 -4.64
N ALA A 204 -8.57 -14.30 -5.38
CA ALA A 204 -8.56 -14.28 -6.85
C ALA A 204 -9.78 -15.00 -7.46
N GLY A 205 -10.31 -16.02 -6.79
CA GLY A 205 -11.41 -16.87 -7.24
C GLY A 205 -12.81 -16.24 -7.18
N VAL A 206 -12.95 -14.98 -6.75
CA VAL A 206 -14.24 -14.27 -6.73
C VAL A 206 -14.55 -13.66 -8.11
N SER A 207 -14.62 -14.50 -9.15
CA SER A 207 -15.38 -14.17 -10.37
C SER A 207 -16.87 -14.36 -10.05
N ARG A 208 -17.69 -13.36 -10.29
CA ARG A 208 -19.15 -13.46 -10.21
C ARG A 208 -19.62 -14.52 -11.21
N GLY A 209 -19.99 -15.70 -10.72
CA GLY A 209 -20.68 -16.70 -11.51
C GLY A 209 -20.36 -18.15 -11.13
N VAL A 210 -21.41 -18.82 -10.62
CA VAL A 210 -21.57 -20.27 -10.38
C VAL A 210 -21.06 -20.77 -9.04
N SER A 211 -22.01 -20.98 -8.14
CA SER A 211 -21.86 -21.72 -6.89
C SER A 211 -21.36 -23.14 -7.17
N ARG A 212 -20.20 -23.47 -6.65
CA ARG A 212 -19.84 -24.83 -6.22
C ARG A 212 -19.25 -24.72 -4.84
N GLY A 213 -19.90 -25.44 -3.90
CA GLY A 213 -19.53 -25.44 -2.51
C GLY A 213 -18.07 -25.87 -2.30
N SER A 214 -17.35 -25.05 -1.63
CA SER A 214 -16.12 -25.39 -0.94
C SER A 214 -16.20 -24.75 0.43
N GLU A 215 -16.03 -25.57 1.46
CA GLU A 215 -16.03 -25.19 2.86
C GLU A 215 -15.06 -24.02 3.13
N PRO A 216 -15.40 -23.11 4.05
CA PRO A 216 -14.50 -22.03 4.43
C PRO A 216 -13.28 -22.61 5.16
N LEU A 217 -12.09 -22.28 4.67
CA LEU A 217 -10.83 -22.52 5.37
C LEU A 217 -10.91 -21.90 6.76
N LYS A 218 -10.99 -22.73 7.77
CA LYS A 218 -10.90 -22.34 9.18
C LYS A 218 -9.51 -21.78 9.44
N CYS A 219 -9.41 -20.48 9.58
CA CYS A 219 -8.22 -19.81 10.10
C CYS A 219 -8.08 -20.16 11.58
N PRO A 220 -6.95 -20.77 12.03
CA PRO A 220 -6.74 -21.07 13.44
C PRO A 220 -6.26 -19.80 14.16
N LEU A 221 -7.19 -18.96 14.56
CA LEU A 221 -6.90 -17.87 15.51
C LEU A 221 -6.66 -18.47 16.90
N LYS A 222 -5.43 -18.82 17.23
CA LYS A 222 -5.00 -18.97 18.62
C LYS A 222 -4.78 -17.57 19.22
N ARG A 223 -5.71 -17.16 20.06
CA ARG A 223 -5.49 -16.08 21.03
C ARG A 223 -4.28 -16.45 21.89
N ARG A 224 -3.18 -15.72 21.74
CA ARG A 224 -2.13 -15.66 22.76
C ARG A 224 -2.51 -14.55 23.74
N GLU A 225 -3.13 -14.92 24.83
CA GLU A 225 -3.15 -14.10 26.05
C GLU A 225 -1.73 -14.14 26.63
N SER A 226 -0.99 -13.05 26.49
CA SER A 226 0.25 -12.85 27.24
C SER A 226 -0.11 -12.37 28.64
N ARG A 227 -0.15 -13.29 29.60
CA ARG A 227 0.01 -12.99 31.03
C ARG A 227 1.42 -12.44 31.23
N ILE A 228 1.52 -11.15 31.48
CA ILE A 228 2.67 -10.58 32.16
C ILE A 228 2.40 -10.75 33.65
N GLN A 229 3.06 -11.74 34.27
CA GLN A 229 3.24 -11.74 35.71
C GLN A 229 4.58 -11.07 36.00
N GLY A 230 4.53 -10.11 36.93
CA GLY A 230 5.68 -9.34 37.34
C GLY A 230 6.72 -10.13 38.14
N ILE A 231 7.93 -9.68 38.09
CA ILE A 231 8.84 -9.34 39.25
C ILE A 231 9.76 -8.23 38.73
#